data_b0e0461d10e7f78fb351b98444d73d99
#
_entry.id   b0e0461d10e7f78fb351b98444d73d99
#
_cell.length_a   1.000
_cell.length_b   1.000
_cell.length_c   1.000
_cell.angle_alpha   90.00
_cell.angle_beta   90.00
_cell.angle_gamma   90.00
#
_symmetry.space_group_name_H-M   'P 1'
#
loop_
_entity.id
_entity.type
_entity.pdbx_description
1 polymer ?
#
loop_
_entity_poly.entity_id
_entity_poly.type
_entity_poly.pdbx_seq_one_letter_code
_entity_poly.pdbx_strand_id
1 'polypeptide(L)'
;IEYYVNLAKEVEKLGADSLCIKDMAGVLTPEDAKKLFSALKKGTSLPLELHSHCTGGICEMTYMAAIENGCDIIDTCLSPLSGGTAQPSTQAFNVALKGTKYDPALNVDALHECEPVMEKVKAKYLANGLLNPKALSVNPNILTYQVPGGMLSNLMSQLKAQNAMDKY
;
A
#
# COMPACT_ATOMS: atom_id res chain seq x y z
N ILE A 1 19.25 -6.22 1.71
CA ILE A 1 19.24 -4.82 1.22
C ILE A 1 20.14 -4.69 0.00
N GLU A 2 21.39 -5.17 0.06
CA GLU A 2 22.36 -5.08 -1.04
C GLU A 2 21.81 -5.61 -2.38
N TYR A 3 21.09 -6.73 -2.36
CA TYR A 3 20.41 -7.26 -3.53
C TYR A 3 19.49 -6.22 -4.19
N TYR A 4 18.64 -5.54 -3.41
CA TYR A 4 17.71 -4.53 -3.93
C TYR A 4 18.43 -3.30 -4.47
N VAL A 5 19.52 -2.88 -3.84
CA VAL A 5 20.33 -1.76 -4.33
C VAL A 5 21.00 -2.11 -5.67
N ASN A 6 21.51 -3.33 -5.81
CA ASN A 6 22.09 -3.77 -7.07
C ASN A 6 21.04 -3.90 -8.17
N LEU A 7 19.86 -4.45 -7.86
CA LEU A 7 18.73 -4.51 -8.79
C LEU A 7 18.29 -3.10 -9.24
N ALA A 8 18.20 -2.15 -8.30
CA ALA A 8 17.87 -0.76 -8.63
C ALA A 8 18.84 -0.14 -9.64
N LYS A 9 20.13 -0.36 -9.46
CA LYS A 9 21.16 0.10 -10.41
C LYS A 9 21.03 -0.54 -11.79
N GLU A 10 20.69 -1.81 -11.87
CA GLU A 10 20.49 -2.49 -13.15
C GLU A 10 19.21 -1.97 -13.85
N VAL A 11 18.13 -1.79 -13.11
CA VAL A 11 16.87 -1.23 -13.63
C VAL A 11 17.09 0.21 -14.13
N GLU A 12 17.85 1.03 -13.39
CA GLU A 12 18.22 2.39 -13.81
C GLU A 12 19.04 2.39 -15.12
N LYS A 13 20.00 1.50 -15.28
CA LYS A 13 20.78 1.34 -16.51
C LYS A 13 19.92 0.93 -17.72
N LEU A 14 18.83 0.21 -17.46
CA LEU A 14 17.86 -0.19 -18.49
C LEU A 14 16.91 0.93 -18.90
N GLY A 15 16.98 2.11 -18.24
CA GLY A 15 16.23 3.30 -18.63
C GLY A 15 14.86 3.41 -17.94
N ALA A 16 14.70 2.86 -16.75
CA ALA A 16 13.49 3.08 -15.95
C ALA A 16 13.36 4.55 -15.51
N ASP A 17 12.13 5.05 -15.41
CA ASP A 17 11.82 6.40 -14.99
C ASP A 17 11.64 6.52 -13.46
N SER A 18 11.25 5.44 -12.79
CA SER A 18 11.07 5.35 -11.34
C SER A 18 11.23 3.91 -10.87
N LEU A 19 11.37 3.71 -9.55
CA LEU A 19 11.47 2.40 -8.93
C LEU A 19 10.41 2.26 -7.82
N CYS A 20 9.47 1.32 -8.02
CA CYS A 20 8.45 1.01 -7.02
C CYS A 20 8.87 -0.17 -6.13
N ILE A 21 8.88 0.04 -4.84
CA ILE A 21 8.99 -1.02 -3.82
C ILE A 21 7.56 -1.52 -3.55
N LYS A 22 7.26 -2.72 -4.02
CA LYS A 22 5.92 -3.30 -3.90
C LYS A 22 5.85 -4.36 -2.80
N ASP A 23 5.23 -3.99 -1.70
CA ASP A 23 4.93 -4.86 -0.55
C ASP A 23 3.48 -5.34 -0.60
N MET A 24 3.23 -6.39 -1.35
CA MET A 24 1.88 -6.93 -1.57
C MET A 24 1.23 -7.53 -0.32
N ALA A 25 2.02 -7.94 0.64
CA ALA A 25 1.53 -8.56 1.87
C ALA A 25 1.32 -7.55 3.02
N GLY A 26 1.89 -6.36 2.92
CA GLY A 26 1.86 -5.38 4.01
C GLY A 26 2.73 -5.83 5.19
N VAL A 27 3.89 -6.45 4.90
CA VAL A 27 4.80 -7.02 5.91
C VAL A 27 6.09 -6.22 6.07
N LEU A 28 6.34 -5.24 5.23
CA LEU A 28 7.48 -4.33 5.36
C LEU A 28 7.35 -3.55 6.67
N THR A 29 8.29 -3.79 7.60
CA THR A 29 8.28 -3.08 8.88
C THR A 29 8.82 -1.65 8.73
N PRO A 30 8.48 -0.72 9.64
CA PRO A 30 9.03 0.64 9.62
C PRO A 30 10.57 0.66 9.66
N GLU A 31 11.18 -0.23 10.45
CA GLU A 31 12.65 -0.30 10.54
C GLU A 31 13.30 -0.83 9.25
N ASP A 32 12.66 -1.80 8.59
CA ASP A 32 13.16 -2.32 7.32
C ASP A 32 12.94 -1.31 6.18
N ALA A 33 11.83 -0.58 6.18
CA ALA A 33 11.58 0.52 5.26
C ALA A 33 12.66 1.61 5.38
N LYS A 34 12.96 2.04 6.60
CA LYS A 34 14.04 3.00 6.87
C LYS A 34 15.38 2.54 6.29
N LYS A 35 15.76 1.29 6.56
CA LYS A 35 17.04 0.72 6.06
C LYS A 35 17.06 0.62 4.54
N LEU A 36 15.96 0.13 3.96
CA LEU A 36 15.85 -0.11 2.52
C LEU A 36 15.86 1.21 1.75
N PHE A 37 14.99 2.16 2.09
CA PHE A 37 14.88 3.44 1.40
C PHE A 37 16.14 4.29 1.56
N SER A 38 16.77 4.32 2.76
CA SER A 38 18.06 4.98 2.95
C SER A 38 19.17 4.40 2.07
N ALA A 39 19.17 3.08 1.86
CA ALA A 39 20.17 2.41 1.03
C ALA A 39 19.90 2.64 -0.47
N LEU A 40 18.65 2.53 -0.89
CA LEU A 40 18.25 2.79 -2.28
C LEU A 40 18.52 4.24 -2.69
N LYS A 41 18.19 5.21 -1.85
CA LYS A 41 18.43 6.65 -2.12
C LYS A 41 19.90 6.99 -2.31
N LYS A 42 20.81 6.20 -1.70
CA LYS A 42 22.26 6.31 -1.92
C LYS A 42 22.72 5.55 -3.17
N GLY A 43 21.98 4.55 -3.61
CA GLY A 43 22.37 3.62 -4.65
C GLY A 43 21.87 3.92 -6.05
N THR A 44 20.79 4.71 -6.18
CA THR A 44 20.17 5.08 -7.46
C THR A 44 19.73 6.54 -7.44
N SER A 45 19.64 7.15 -8.62
CA SER A 45 19.07 8.49 -8.83
C SER A 45 17.59 8.48 -9.15
N LEU A 46 16.99 7.30 -9.34
CA LEU A 46 15.57 7.16 -9.68
C LEU A 46 14.67 7.67 -8.55
N PRO A 47 13.53 8.27 -8.86
CA PRO A 47 12.46 8.47 -7.90
C PRO A 47 12.04 7.12 -7.29
N LEU A 48 11.92 7.09 -5.95
CA LEU A 48 11.55 5.90 -5.20
C LEU A 48 10.09 5.96 -4.79
N GLU A 49 9.34 4.91 -5.10
CA GLU A 49 7.93 4.77 -4.80
C GLU A 49 7.71 3.63 -3.80
N LEU A 50 6.75 3.80 -2.89
CA LEU A 50 6.27 2.75 -2.00
C LEU A 50 4.81 2.42 -2.29
N HIS A 51 4.56 1.14 -2.60
CA HIS A 51 3.25 0.51 -2.68
C HIS A 51 3.16 -0.59 -1.64
N SER A 52 2.41 -0.39 -0.56
CA SER A 52 2.19 -1.40 0.48
C SER A 52 0.72 -1.45 0.88
N HIS A 53 0.31 -2.55 1.51
CA HIS A 53 -1.06 -2.80 1.93
C HIS A 53 -1.20 -2.69 3.45
N CYS A 54 -2.36 -2.19 3.92
CA CYS A 54 -2.63 -1.98 5.35
C CYS A 54 -3.05 -3.27 6.08
N THR A 55 -2.90 -4.43 5.47
CA THR A 55 -3.41 -5.71 5.98
C THR A 55 -2.88 -6.05 7.37
N GLY A 56 -1.60 -5.77 7.64
CA GLY A 56 -0.95 -6.03 8.93
C GLY A 56 -1.21 -4.96 10.01
N GLY A 57 -1.78 -3.80 9.63
CA GLY A 57 -2.03 -2.68 10.55
C GLY A 57 -0.81 -1.83 10.89
N ILE A 58 0.30 -1.97 10.16
CA ILE A 58 1.54 -1.19 10.37
C ILE A 58 1.87 -0.25 9.20
N CYS A 59 1.02 -0.22 8.19
CA CYS A 59 1.28 0.40 6.89
C CYS A 59 1.63 1.89 7.01
N GLU A 60 0.83 2.67 7.74
CA GLU A 60 1.03 4.11 7.90
C GLU A 60 2.37 4.44 8.56
N MET A 61 2.78 3.64 9.56
CA MET A 61 4.10 3.78 10.21
C MET A 61 5.23 3.46 9.22
N THR A 62 5.05 2.43 8.40
CA THR A 62 6.00 2.03 7.35
C THR A 62 6.16 3.12 6.30
N TYR A 63 5.04 3.70 5.84
CA TYR A 63 5.05 4.80 4.88
C TYR A 63 5.78 6.03 5.44
N MET A 64 5.50 6.41 6.68
CA MET A 64 6.22 7.53 7.31
C MET A 64 7.72 7.27 7.40
N ALA A 65 8.12 6.06 7.81
CA ALA A 65 9.54 5.68 7.85
C ALA A 65 10.20 5.74 6.47
N ALA A 66 9.48 5.32 5.40
CA ALA A 66 9.96 5.41 4.02
C ALA A 66 10.11 6.87 3.56
N ILE A 67 9.09 7.71 3.78
CA ILE A 67 9.06 9.13 3.42
C ILE A 67 10.25 9.86 4.05
N GLU A 68 10.48 9.66 5.34
CA GLU A 68 11.57 10.29 6.08
C GLU A 68 12.97 9.83 5.61
N ASN A 69 13.05 8.70 4.91
CA ASN A 69 14.29 8.09 4.47
C ASN A 69 14.48 8.03 2.95
N GLY A 70 13.73 8.85 2.19
CA GLY A 70 13.99 9.09 0.78
C GLY A 70 13.02 8.47 -0.20
N CYS A 71 11.85 8.02 0.26
CA CYS A 71 10.72 7.72 -0.61
C CYS A 71 10.16 9.03 -1.18
N ASP A 72 10.04 9.10 -2.49
CA ASP A 72 9.58 10.30 -3.21
C ASP A 72 8.09 10.23 -3.55
N ILE A 73 7.54 9.02 -3.73
CA ILE A 73 6.17 8.76 -4.18
C ILE A 73 5.53 7.71 -3.28
N ILE A 74 4.27 7.90 -2.91
CA ILE A 74 3.51 6.90 -2.16
C ILE A 74 2.17 6.61 -2.82
N ASP A 75 1.78 5.34 -2.85
CA ASP A 75 0.45 4.93 -3.29
C ASP A 75 -0.54 4.97 -2.14
N THR A 76 -1.68 5.61 -2.38
CA THR A 76 -2.74 5.78 -1.38
C THR A 76 -4.12 5.51 -1.99
N CYS A 77 -5.12 5.30 -1.15
CA CYS A 77 -6.52 5.13 -1.56
C CYS A 77 -7.40 6.24 -0.98
N LEU A 78 -8.46 6.62 -1.70
CA LEU A 78 -9.48 7.51 -1.13
C LEU A 78 -10.11 6.87 0.11
N SER A 79 -10.32 7.67 1.16
CA SER A 79 -10.71 7.23 2.51
C SER A 79 -11.78 6.15 2.58
N PRO A 80 -12.89 6.20 1.82
CA PRO A 80 -13.93 5.18 1.93
C PRO A 80 -13.46 3.76 1.58
N LEU A 81 -12.43 3.62 0.74
CA LEU A 81 -11.88 2.34 0.28
C LEU A 81 -10.46 2.06 0.78
N SER A 82 -9.92 2.90 1.64
CA SER A 82 -8.57 2.74 2.22
C SER A 82 -8.54 1.76 3.38
N GLY A 83 -7.32 1.33 3.77
CA GLY A 83 -7.11 0.44 4.91
C GLY A 83 -7.38 -1.03 4.64
N GLY A 84 -7.17 -1.88 5.63
CA GLY A 84 -7.30 -3.33 5.47
C GLY A 84 -6.41 -3.87 4.34
N THR A 85 -6.99 -4.53 3.35
CA THR A 85 -6.25 -5.06 2.20
C THR A 85 -5.94 -4.01 1.11
N ALA A 86 -6.36 -2.75 1.30
CA ALA A 86 -6.02 -1.63 0.42
C ALA A 86 -4.80 -0.84 0.95
N GLN A 87 -4.47 0.26 0.28
CA GLN A 87 -3.43 1.22 0.66
C GLN A 87 -3.95 2.15 1.78
N PRO A 88 -3.07 2.94 2.40
CA PRO A 88 -3.48 3.92 3.40
C PRO A 88 -4.30 5.07 2.79
N SER A 89 -4.99 5.82 3.65
CA SER A 89 -5.86 6.92 3.23
C SER A 89 -5.09 8.12 2.68
N THR A 90 -5.46 8.57 1.48
CA THR A 90 -4.97 9.81 0.87
C THR A 90 -5.27 11.01 1.77
N GLN A 91 -6.49 11.11 2.29
CA GLN A 91 -6.91 12.23 3.15
C GLN A 91 -6.12 12.25 4.45
N ALA A 92 -5.86 11.07 5.05
CA ALA A 92 -5.07 10.98 6.28
C ALA A 92 -3.63 11.46 6.07
N PHE A 93 -2.97 11.05 4.97
CA PHE A 93 -1.62 11.53 4.65
C PHE A 93 -1.59 13.01 4.32
N ASN A 94 -2.59 13.53 3.59
CA ASN A 94 -2.68 14.97 3.30
C ASN A 94 -2.77 15.80 4.59
N VAL A 95 -3.52 15.33 5.59
CA VAL A 95 -3.63 16.00 6.90
C VAL A 95 -2.34 15.84 7.72
N ALA A 96 -1.81 14.61 7.80
CA ALA A 96 -0.65 14.31 8.64
C ALA A 96 0.63 15.01 8.16
N LEU A 97 0.78 15.20 6.85
CA LEU A 97 1.97 15.82 6.25
C LEU A 97 1.85 17.34 6.07
N LYS A 98 0.66 17.91 6.31
CA LYS A 98 0.39 19.33 6.11
C LYS A 98 1.37 20.21 6.89
N GLY A 99 1.98 21.16 6.19
CA GLY A 99 2.95 22.10 6.78
C GLY A 99 4.33 21.48 7.09
N THR A 100 4.56 20.23 6.76
CA THR A 100 5.89 19.60 6.80
C THR A 100 6.61 19.78 5.46
N LYS A 101 7.89 19.44 5.39
CA LYS A 101 8.64 19.42 4.12
C LYS A 101 8.15 18.34 3.15
N TYR A 102 7.25 17.48 3.57
CA TYR A 102 6.65 16.40 2.79
C TYR A 102 5.19 16.67 2.42
N ASP A 103 4.71 17.89 2.65
CA ASP A 103 3.34 18.29 2.35
C ASP A 103 3.02 18.09 0.86
N PRO A 104 2.08 17.19 0.50
CA PRO A 104 1.73 16.94 -0.90
C PRO A 104 0.89 18.09 -1.49
N ALA A 105 0.42 19.03 -0.68
CA ALA A 105 -0.39 20.18 -1.06
C ALA A 105 -1.61 19.81 -1.92
N LEU A 106 -2.28 18.69 -1.61
CA LEU A 106 -3.45 18.24 -2.36
C LEU A 106 -4.65 19.16 -2.14
N ASN A 107 -5.52 19.26 -3.14
CA ASN A 107 -6.75 20.02 -3.04
C ASN A 107 -7.75 19.28 -2.10
N VAL A 108 -7.94 19.85 -0.91
CA VAL A 108 -8.81 19.28 0.15
C VAL A 108 -10.28 19.24 -0.30
N ASP A 109 -10.75 20.29 -0.98
CA ASP A 109 -12.14 20.36 -1.43
C ASP A 109 -12.43 19.27 -2.46
N ALA A 110 -11.51 19.07 -3.41
CA ALA A 110 -11.63 17.98 -4.39
C ALA A 110 -11.63 16.60 -3.72
N LEU A 111 -10.82 16.38 -2.68
CA LEU A 111 -10.83 15.14 -1.91
C LEU A 111 -12.19 14.92 -1.21
N HIS A 112 -12.77 15.96 -0.62
CA HIS A 112 -14.09 15.90 0.01
C HIS A 112 -15.20 15.62 -1.01
N GLU A 113 -15.14 16.19 -2.22
CA GLU A 113 -16.09 15.91 -3.29
C GLU A 113 -16.06 14.45 -3.77
N CYS A 114 -14.90 13.79 -3.70
CA CYS A 114 -14.75 12.38 -4.05
C CYS A 114 -15.38 11.42 -3.03
N GLU A 115 -15.42 11.78 -1.74
CA GLU A 115 -15.85 10.87 -0.66
C GLU A 115 -17.28 10.33 -0.86
N PRO A 116 -18.31 11.14 -1.10
CA PRO A 116 -19.68 10.63 -1.27
C PRO A 116 -19.85 9.73 -2.49
N VAL A 117 -19.03 9.91 -3.53
CA VAL A 117 -19.01 9.04 -4.70
C VAL A 117 -18.42 7.68 -4.32
N MET A 118 -17.28 7.67 -3.62
CA MET A 118 -16.62 6.45 -3.17
C MET A 118 -17.43 5.69 -2.12
N GLU A 119 -18.16 6.37 -1.24
CA GLU A 119 -19.08 5.73 -0.29
C GLU A 119 -20.22 4.97 -1.02
N LYS A 120 -20.79 5.54 -2.08
CA LYS A 120 -21.77 4.85 -2.92
C LYS A 120 -21.19 3.61 -3.60
N VAL A 121 -19.96 3.71 -4.11
CA VAL A 121 -19.25 2.58 -4.72
C VAL A 121 -19.02 1.48 -3.69
N LYS A 122 -18.51 1.82 -2.50
CA LYS A 122 -18.30 0.89 -1.38
C LYS A 122 -19.60 0.19 -0.98
N ALA A 123 -20.68 0.96 -0.76
CA ALA A 123 -21.98 0.41 -0.40
C ALA A 123 -22.51 -0.57 -1.46
N LYS A 124 -22.38 -0.25 -2.75
CA LYS A 124 -22.75 -1.12 -3.86
C LYS A 124 -22.00 -2.44 -3.82
N TYR A 125 -20.68 -2.41 -3.63
CA TYR A 125 -19.87 -3.64 -3.64
C TYR A 125 -20.00 -4.47 -2.36
N LEU A 126 -20.29 -3.85 -1.23
CA LEU A 126 -20.68 -4.57 -0.01
C LEU A 126 -22.04 -5.27 -0.20
N ALA A 127 -23.04 -4.58 -0.77
CA ALA A 127 -24.38 -5.11 -0.95
C ALA A 127 -24.42 -6.30 -1.93
N ASN A 128 -23.60 -6.30 -2.97
CA ASN A 128 -23.56 -7.38 -3.97
C ASN A 128 -22.52 -8.48 -3.65
N GLY A 129 -21.81 -8.37 -2.52
CA GLY A 129 -20.84 -9.35 -2.05
C GLY A 129 -19.49 -9.36 -2.79
N LEU A 130 -19.24 -8.41 -3.70
CA LEU A 130 -17.92 -8.28 -4.36
C LEU A 130 -16.85 -7.76 -3.40
N LEU A 131 -17.22 -6.86 -2.49
CA LEU A 131 -16.35 -6.43 -1.41
C LEU A 131 -16.67 -7.23 -0.14
N ASN A 132 -15.73 -8.07 0.27
CA ASN A 132 -15.85 -8.78 1.55
C ASN A 132 -15.57 -7.81 2.70
N PRO A 133 -16.45 -7.66 3.71
CA PRO A 133 -16.18 -6.79 4.87
C PRO A 133 -14.87 -7.09 5.60
N LYS A 134 -14.41 -8.35 5.60
CA LYS A 134 -13.11 -8.73 6.19
C LYS A 134 -11.93 -8.06 5.49
N ALA A 135 -12.06 -7.69 4.21
CA ALA A 135 -11.01 -6.97 3.49
C ALA A 135 -10.77 -5.55 4.02
N LEU A 136 -11.74 -4.99 4.75
CA LEU A 136 -11.65 -3.65 5.37
C LEU A 136 -11.02 -3.69 6.77
N SER A 137 -10.67 -4.87 7.28
CA SER A 137 -10.12 -5.06 8.62
C SER A 137 -8.64 -5.39 8.57
N VAL A 138 -7.91 -4.93 9.57
CA VAL A 138 -6.50 -5.33 9.76
C VAL A 138 -6.41 -6.72 10.38
N ASN A 139 -5.38 -7.47 10.01
CA ASN A 139 -5.05 -8.77 10.59
C ASN A 139 -3.54 -8.86 10.88
N PRO A 140 -3.09 -8.53 12.10
CA PRO A 140 -1.66 -8.57 12.44
C PRO A 140 -1.01 -9.95 12.26
N ASN A 141 -1.79 -11.03 12.25
CA ASN A 141 -1.25 -12.38 12.05
C ASN A 141 -0.60 -12.56 10.67
N ILE A 142 -0.91 -11.72 9.68
CA ILE A 142 -0.26 -11.77 8.37
C ILE A 142 1.25 -11.57 8.48
N LEU A 143 1.71 -10.83 9.49
CA LEU A 143 3.14 -10.64 9.77
C LEU A 143 3.85 -11.95 10.14
N THR A 144 3.08 -12.98 10.55
CA THR A 144 3.59 -14.30 10.90
C THR A 144 3.67 -15.22 9.68
N TYR A 145 2.63 -15.30 8.84
CA TYR A 145 2.63 -16.21 7.68
C TYR A 145 2.93 -15.56 6.35
N GLN A 146 3.00 -14.25 6.28
CA GLN A 146 3.46 -13.46 5.13
C GLN A 146 2.73 -13.77 3.80
N VAL A 147 1.45 -14.14 3.88
CA VAL A 147 0.62 -14.42 2.69
C VAL A 147 -0.11 -13.16 2.25
N PRO A 148 0.09 -12.67 1.02
CA PRO A 148 -0.63 -11.51 0.51
C PRO A 148 -2.14 -11.70 0.54
N GLY A 149 -2.88 -10.71 1.12
CA GLY A 149 -4.33 -10.77 1.23
C GLY A 149 -5.05 -10.90 -0.13
N GLY A 150 -4.50 -10.25 -1.18
CA GLY A 150 -5.00 -10.37 -2.54
C GLY A 150 -4.86 -11.79 -3.12
N MET A 151 -3.77 -12.49 -2.80
CA MET A 151 -3.60 -13.91 -3.21
C MET A 151 -4.62 -14.80 -2.51
N LEU A 152 -4.86 -14.58 -1.22
CA LEU A 152 -5.85 -15.34 -0.46
C LEU A 152 -7.26 -15.12 -1.01
N SER A 153 -7.63 -13.87 -1.29
CA SER A 153 -8.92 -13.52 -1.90
C SER A 153 -9.11 -14.15 -3.27
N ASN A 154 -8.06 -14.19 -4.09
CA ASN A 154 -8.09 -14.83 -5.40
C ASN A 154 -8.27 -16.36 -5.27
N LEU A 155 -7.51 -17.01 -4.37
CA LEU A 155 -7.66 -18.42 -4.06
C LEU A 155 -9.10 -18.76 -3.62
N MET A 156 -9.65 -17.98 -2.69
CA MET A 156 -11.03 -18.17 -2.23
C MET A 156 -12.03 -18.02 -3.37
N SER A 157 -11.85 -17.06 -4.26
CA SER A 157 -12.71 -16.87 -5.43
C SER A 157 -12.64 -18.05 -6.40
N GLN A 158 -11.45 -18.59 -6.63
CA GLN A 158 -11.24 -19.77 -7.47
C GLN A 158 -11.85 -21.04 -6.86
N LEU A 159 -11.64 -21.27 -5.56
CA LEU A 159 -12.25 -22.40 -4.84
C LEU A 159 -13.77 -22.32 -4.84
N LYS A 160 -14.34 -21.12 -4.66
CA LYS A 160 -15.79 -20.91 -4.74
C LYS A 160 -16.32 -21.19 -6.14
N ALA A 161 -15.65 -20.74 -7.19
CA ALA A 161 -16.03 -21.00 -8.59
C ALA A 161 -15.98 -22.49 -8.94
N GLN A 162 -15.11 -23.25 -8.28
CA GLN A 162 -14.95 -24.70 -8.45
C GLN A 162 -15.78 -25.54 -7.47
N ASN A 163 -16.63 -24.92 -6.64
CA ASN A 163 -17.37 -25.58 -5.55
C ASN A 163 -16.47 -26.41 -4.61
N ALA A 164 -15.25 -25.93 -4.36
CA ALA A 164 -14.21 -26.62 -3.58
C ALA A 164 -13.86 -25.84 -2.28
N MET A 165 -14.81 -25.10 -1.71
CA MET A 165 -14.61 -24.34 -0.46
C MET A 165 -14.35 -25.20 0.76
N ASP A 166 -14.70 -26.49 0.71
CA ASP A 166 -14.41 -27.50 1.73
C ASP A 166 -12.92 -27.85 1.84
N LYS A 167 -12.12 -27.43 0.85
CA LYS A 167 -10.66 -27.63 0.81
C LYS A 167 -9.86 -26.45 1.35
N TYR A 168 -10.54 -25.41 1.85
CA TYR A 168 -9.96 -24.22 2.46
C TYR A 168 -10.04 -24.37 4.02
#